data_57f6bf1bd11c1c91c789c5cb6ff50dae
#
_entry.id   57f6bf1bd11c1c91c789c5cb6ff50dae
#
_cell.length_a   1.000
_cell.length_b   1.000
_cell.length_c   1.000
_cell.angle_alpha   90.00
_cell.angle_beta   90.00
_cell.angle_gamma   90.00
#
_symmetry.space_group_name_H-M   'P 1'
#
loop_
_entity.id
_entity.type
_entity.pdbx_description
1 polymer ?
#
loop_
_entity_poly.entity_id
_entity_poly.type
_entity_poly.pdbx_seq_one_letter_code
_entity_poly.pdbx_strand_id
1 'polypeptide(L)'
;MQGIILQIVGLLIIITLIILFFSKPNVDNVETKTYAKLIGLNFLFVIIGITTYFIARLTSNLNLIGIFQKIYMSILTLLNLYSMYYCLFVYDKEKRFIKLKKILFIITIIAILGILFLPLNVIYKGDLLDGTGLSYNVAIGHTILSFSFFIIITIYLVIKKYSIKKIIPYIILIILYLVGFIVRSYYKELIFEGFFYSYILFIMYNTIENPDVKMAKELAFQKELALEASNKTLNLICDIENNLKS
;
A
#
# COMPACT_ATOMS: atom_id res chain seq x y z
N MET A 1 -15.14 7.46 22.73
CA MET A 1 -15.75 6.85 21.53
C MET A 1 -15.31 7.47 20.20
N GLN A 2 -15.03 8.78 20.13
CA GLN A 2 -14.64 9.44 18.87
C GLN A 2 -13.36 8.87 18.24
N GLY A 3 -12.39 8.45 19.06
CA GLY A 3 -11.09 7.96 18.58
C GLY A 3 -11.11 6.71 17.70
N ILE A 4 -12.17 5.88 17.77
CA ILE A 4 -12.27 4.60 17.04
C ILE A 4 -13.13 4.68 15.77
N ILE A 5 -13.96 5.73 15.63
CA ILE A 5 -14.93 5.84 14.54
C ILE A 5 -14.25 5.72 13.17
N LEU A 6 -13.12 6.38 12.99
CA LEU A 6 -12.37 6.33 11.73
C LEU A 6 -11.82 4.93 11.45
N GLN A 7 -11.41 4.17 12.46
CA GLN A 7 -10.99 2.78 12.28
C GLN A 7 -12.16 1.89 11.85
N ILE A 8 -13.35 2.09 12.40
CA ILE A 8 -14.55 1.34 11.99
C ILE A 8 -14.93 1.67 10.56
N VAL A 9 -14.86 2.94 10.15
CA VAL A 9 -15.07 3.34 8.74
C VAL A 9 -14.01 2.70 7.85
N GLY A 10 -12.74 2.70 8.27
CA GLY A 10 -11.66 2.00 7.59
C GLY A 10 -11.93 0.51 7.42
N LEU A 11 -12.49 -0.14 8.44
CA LEU A 11 -12.88 -1.55 8.38
C LEU A 11 -13.97 -1.79 7.33
N LEU A 12 -14.99 -0.95 7.27
CA LEU A 12 -16.06 -1.08 6.27
C LEU A 12 -15.50 -0.90 4.83
N ILE A 13 -14.63 0.07 4.63
CA ILE A 13 -13.98 0.30 3.33
C ILE A 13 -13.14 -0.92 2.92
N ILE A 14 -12.32 -1.47 3.81
CA ILE A 14 -11.45 -2.59 3.46
C ILE A 14 -12.24 -3.89 3.23
N ILE A 15 -13.31 -4.13 3.96
CA ILE A 15 -14.22 -5.26 3.71
C ILE A 15 -14.86 -5.13 2.33
N THR A 16 -15.39 -3.95 2.00
CA THR A 16 -15.95 -3.67 0.67
C THR A 16 -14.90 -3.92 -0.42
N LEU A 17 -13.69 -3.47 -0.20
CA LEU A 17 -12.59 -3.67 -1.15
C LEU A 17 -12.21 -5.15 -1.32
N ILE A 18 -12.19 -5.93 -0.24
CA ILE A 18 -11.98 -7.38 -0.28
C ILE A 18 -13.03 -8.04 -1.17
N ILE A 19 -14.31 -7.74 -0.94
CA ILE A 19 -15.41 -8.28 -1.74
C ILE A 19 -15.24 -7.91 -3.21
N LEU A 20 -15.02 -6.64 -3.52
CA LEU A 20 -14.83 -6.17 -4.89
C LEU A 20 -13.62 -6.79 -5.59
N PHE A 21 -12.51 -6.93 -4.88
CA PHE A 21 -11.26 -7.45 -5.44
C PHE A 21 -11.34 -8.96 -5.73
N PHE A 22 -11.90 -9.74 -4.81
CA PHE A 22 -11.98 -11.21 -4.95
C PHE A 22 -13.22 -11.70 -5.71
N SER A 23 -14.24 -10.85 -5.94
CA SER A 23 -15.40 -11.23 -6.74
C SER A 23 -15.14 -11.25 -8.25
N LYS A 24 -14.05 -10.65 -8.71
CA LYS A 24 -13.71 -10.58 -10.14
C LYS A 24 -12.44 -11.37 -10.45
N PRO A 25 -12.33 -11.94 -11.68
CA PRO A 25 -11.09 -12.59 -12.11
C PRO A 25 -9.97 -11.55 -12.17
N ASN A 26 -8.86 -11.83 -11.52
CA ASN A 26 -7.69 -10.97 -11.45
C ASN A 26 -6.59 -11.45 -12.40
N VAL A 27 -5.87 -10.51 -13.00
CA VAL A 27 -4.68 -10.81 -13.79
C VAL A 27 -3.59 -11.35 -12.87
N ASP A 28 -3.04 -12.52 -13.21
CA ASP A 28 -1.98 -13.18 -12.39
C ASP A 28 -0.62 -12.54 -12.66
N ASN A 29 -0.35 -11.41 -12.00
CA ASN A 29 0.94 -10.73 -12.04
C ASN A 29 1.44 -10.36 -10.63
N VAL A 30 2.71 -9.96 -10.55
CA VAL A 30 3.37 -9.62 -9.27
C VAL A 30 2.72 -8.39 -8.61
N GLU A 31 2.28 -7.42 -9.41
CA GLU A 31 1.59 -6.22 -8.92
C GLU A 31 0.31 -6.60 -8.18
N THR A 32 -0.57 -7.35 -8.83
CA THR A 32 -1.86 -7.78 -8.28
C THR A 32 -1.68 -8.67 -7.05
N LYS A 33 -0.70 -9.59 -7.06
CA LYS A 33 -0.35 -10.40 -5.87
C LYS A 33 0.13 -9.53 -4.70
N THR A 34 0.94 -8.50 -4.97
CA THR A 34 1.42 -7.59 -3.93
C THR A 34 0.27 -6.73 -3.40
N TYR A 35 -0.63 -6.31 -4.27
CA TYR A 35 -1.82 -5.57 -3.88
C TYR A 35 -2.78 -6.41 -3.02
N ALA A 36 -2.98 -7.69 -3.35
CA ALA A 36 -3.76 -8.62 -2.51
C ALA A 36 -3.16 -8.75 -1.09
N LYS A 37 -1.82 -8.82 -0.99
CA LYS A 37 -1.13 -8.83 0.32
C LYS A 37 -1.33 -7.52 1.08
N LEU A 38 -1.32 -6.38 0.39
CA LEU A 38 -1.62 -5.08 1.01
C LEU A 38 -3.03 -5.02 1.58
N ILE A 39 -4.03 -5.50 0.84
CA ILE A 39 -5.42 -5.60 1.32
C ILE A 39 -5.48 -6.45 2.59
N GLY A 40 -4.88 -7.64 2.58
CA GLY A 40 -4.88 -8.56 3.73
C GLY A 40 -4.15 -7.96 4.95
N LEU A 41 -2.99 -7.33 4.74
CA LEU A 41 -2.24 -6.67 5.81
C LEU A 41 -3.00 -5.47 6.38
N ASN A 42 -3.66 -4.66 5.54
CA ASN A 42 -4.44 -3.54 6.03
C ASN A 42 -5.68 -4.00 6.80
N PHE A 43 -6.34 -5.06 6.36
CA PHE A 43 -7.44 -5.66 7.11
C PHE A 43 -6.99 -6.09 8.52
N LEU A 44 -5.85 -6.82 8.61
CA LEU A 44 -5.25 -7.21 9.87
C LEU A 44 -4.87 -5.98 10.72
N PHE A 45 -4.29 -4.96 10.11
CA PHE A 45 -3.90 -3.71 10.77
C PHE A 45 -5.08 -2.99 11.42
N VAL A 46 -6.20 -2.87 10.70
CA VAL A 46 -7.42 -2.24 11.20
C VAL A 46 -8.01 -3.05 12.35
N ILE A 47 -8.08 -4.38 12.24
CA ILE A 47 -8.57 -5.26 13.31
C ILE A 47 -7.71 -5.13 14.58
N ILE A 48 -6.38 -5.19 14.45
CA ILE A 48 -5.47 -5.04 15.59
C ILE A 48 -5.59 -3.64 16.19
N GLY A 49 -5.76 -2.59 15.39
CA GLY A 49 -6.02 -1.24 15.88
C GLY A 49 -7.30 -1.14 16.74
N ILE A 50 -8.40 -1.73 16.27
CA ILE A 50 -9.66 -1.80 16.98
C ILE A 50 -9.49 -2.63 18.28
N THR A 51 -8.84 -3.78 18.20
CA THR A 51 -8.57 -4.65 19.35
C THR A 51 -7.73 -3.94 20.41
N THR A 52 -6.66 -3.24 19.98
CA THR A 52 -5.79 -2.48 20.88
C THR A 52 -6.57 -1.40 21.62
N TYR A 53 -7.47 -0.69 20.94
CA TYR A 53 -8.33 0.32 21.54
C TYR A 53 -9.26 -0.28 22.61
N PHE A 54 -9.91 -1.43 22.32
CA PHE A 54 -10.79 -2.08 23.30
C PHE A 54 -10.03 -2.65 24.48
N ILE A 55 -8.86 -3.27 24.25
CA ILE A 55 -8.02 -3.78 25.35
C ILE A 55 -7.60 -2.65 26.27
N ALA A 56 -7.20 -1.50 25.73
CA ALA A 56 -6.84 -0.35 26.53
C ALA A 56 -8.00 0.18 27.40
N ARG A 57 -9.26 -0.06 27.00
CA ARG A 57 -10.44 0.33 27.78
C ARG A 57 -10.91 -0.73 28.78
N LEU A 58 -10.68 -2.00 28.46
CA LEU A 58 -11.17 -3.12 29.28
C LEU A 58 -10.17 -3.53 30.37
N THR A 59 -8.91 -3.15 30.25
CA THR A 59 -7.87 -3.52 31.21
C THR A 59 -6.99 -2.33 31.60
N SER A 60 -6.55 -2.31 32.85
CA SER A 60 -5.53 -1.40 33.35
C SER A 60 -4.11 -1.97 33.26
N ASN A 61 -3.95 -3.16 32.66
CA ASN A 61 -2.65 -3.81 32.54
C ASN A 61 -1.83 -3.17 31.43
N LEU A 62 -0.95 -2.23 31.78
CA LEU A 62 -0.09 -1.49 30.86
C LEU A 62 0.84 -2.40 30.03
N ASN A 63 1.26 -3.55 30.58
CA ASN A 63 2.10 -4.50 29.84
C ASN A 63 1.33 -5.12 28.69
N LEU A 64 0.10 -5.55 28.91
CA LEU A 64 -0.76 -6.10 27.88
C LEU A 64 -1.06 -5.06 26.77
N ILE A 65 -1.41 -3.85 27.16
CA ILE A 65 -1.64 -2.75 26.23
C ILE A 65 -0.38 -2.48 25.40
N GLY A 66 0.82 -2.47 26.05
CA GLY A 66 2.09 -2.27 25.39
C GLY A 66 2.42 -3.35 24.35
N ILE A 67 2.09 -4.62 24.63
CA ILE A 67 2.27 -5.72 23.66
C ILE A 67 1.41 -5.49 22.42
N PHE A 68 0.12 -5.21 22.59
CA PHE A 68 -0.78 -4.94 21.46
C PHE A 68 -0.36 -3.70 20.65
N GLN A 69 0.12 -2.66 21.33
CA GLN A 69 0.62 -1.46 20.66
C GLN A 69 1.90 -1.75 19.85
N LYS A 70 2.81 -2.59 20.35
CA LYS A 70 3.99 -3.05 19.60
C LYS A 70 3.59 -3.87 18.37
N ILE A 71 2.61 -4.76 18.49
CA ILE A 71 2.08 -5.54 17.37
C ILE A 71 1.48 -4.59 16.33
N TYR A 72 0.66 -3.63 16.75
CA TYR A 72 0.07 -2.60 15.87
C TYR A 72 1.13 -1.84 15.08
N MET A 73 2.17 -1.33 15.76
CA MET A 73 3.28 -0.61 15.11
C MET A 73 4.07 -1.50 14.16
N SER A 74 4.28 -2.77 14.51
CA SER A 74 4.99 -3.74 13.64
C SER A 74 4.23 -4.02 12.36
N ILE A 75 2.89 -4.17 12.44
CA ILE A 75 2.04 -4.37 11.24
C ILE A 75 2.02 -3.10 10.37
N LEU A 76 1.97 -1.91 10.98
CA LEU A 76 2.08 -0.64 10.25
C LEU A 76 3.41 -0.56 9.48
N THR A 77 4.51 -0.98 10.12
CA THR A 77 5.84 -1.01 9.51
C THR A 77 5.89 -1.97 8.31
N LEU A 78 5.25 -3.14 8.41
CA LEU A 78 5.09 -4.08 7.30
C LEU A 78 4.20 -3.52 6.18
N LEU A 79 3.11 -2.86 6.53
CA LEU A 79 2.20 -2.23 5.57
C LEU A 79 2.92 -1.15 4.76
N ASN A 80 3.76 -0.35 5.41
CA ASN A 80 4.64 0.62 4.76
C ASN A 80 5.59 -0.05 3.76
N LEU A 81 6.27 -1.16 4.15
CA LEU A 81 7.16 -1.91 3.26
C LEU A 81 6.43 -2.42 2.02
N TYR A 82 5.28 -3.08 2.20
CA TYR A 82 4.53 -3.62 1.06
C TYR A 82 3.96 -2.51 0.17
N SER A 83 3.63 -1.35 0.73
CA SER A 83 3.24 -0.16 -0.05
C SER A 83 4.40 0.37 -0.89
N MET A 84 5.62 0.44 -0.34
CA MET A 84 6.82 0.77 -1.09
C MET A 84 7.13 -0.26 -2.19
N TYR A 85 6.96 -1.57 -1.89
CA TYR A 85 7.14 -2.65 -2.86
C TYR A 85 6.12 -2.57 -3.99
N TYR A 86 4.85 -2.36 -3.67
CA TYR A 86 3.81 -2.19 -4.67
C TYR A 86 4.16 -1.04 -5.62
N CYS A 87 4.58 0.10 -5.07
CA CYS A 87 5.03 1.24 -5.84
C CYS A 87 6.16 0.85 -6.80
N LEU A 88 7.19 0.16 -6.32
CA LEU A 88 8.31 -0.28 -7.15
C LEU A 88 7.88 -1.30 -8.21
N PHE A 89 6.94 -2.21 -7.94
CA PHE A 89 6.49 -3.20 -8.92
C PHE A 89 5.65 -2.58 -10.04
N VAL A 90 4.81 -1.59 -9.74
CA VAL A 90 4.01 -0.89 -10.76
C VAL A 90 4.90 -0.19 -11.81
N TYR A 91 6.13 0.18 -11.43
CA TYR A 91 7.03 0.97 -12.29
C TYR A 91 8.29 0.23 -12.76
N ASP A 92 8.64 -0.90 -12.13
CA ASP A 92 9.88 -1.63 -12.38
C ASP A 92 9.68 -2.85 -13.29
N LYS A 93 9.38 -2.61 -14.57
CA LYS A 93 9.31 -3.69 -15.57
C LYS A 93 10.66 -4.37 -15.81
N GLU A 94 11.78 -3.70 -15.54
CA GLU A 94 13.12 -4.14 -15.91
C GLU A 94 13.96 -4.68 -14.73
N LYS A 95 13.35 -4.96 -13.59
CA LYS A 95 14.03 -5.46 -12.38
C LYS A 95 15.19 -4.57 -11.87
N ARG A 96 15.20 -3.27 -12.21
CA ARG A 96 16.27 -2.32 -11.84
C ARG A 96 16.39 -2.12 -10.33
N PHE A 97 15.28 -2.24 -9.59
CA PHE A 97 15.21 -1.93 -8.16
C PHE A 97 15.36 -3.13 -7.22
N ILE A 98 15.93 -4.26 -7.69
CA ILE A 98 16.11 -5.47 -6.84
C ILE A 98 16.96 -5.15 -5.61
N LYS A 99 18.05 -4.40 -5.77
CA LYS A 99 18.93 -4.02 -4.65
C LYS A 99 18.19 -3.13 -3.65
N LEU A 100 17.42 -2.16 -4.14
CA LEU A 100 16.61 -1.26 -3.29
C LEU A 100 15.55 -2.04 -2.50
N LYS A 101 14.85 -2.99 -3.12
CA LYS A 101 13.88 -3.86 -2.45
C LYS A 101 14.54 -4.65 -1.29
N LYS A 102 15.74 -5.20 -1.51
CA LYS A 102 16.50 -5.90 -0.45
C LYS A 102 16.89 -4.96 0.70
N ILE A 103 17.35 -3.75 0.40
CA ILE A 103 17.71 -2.75 1.41
C ILE A 103 16.49 -2.37 2.25
N LEU A 104 15.37 -2.04 1.59
CA LEU A 104 14.11 -1.70 2.28
C LEU A 104 13.64 -2.84 3.19
N PHE A 105 13.75 -4.09 2.72
CA PHE A 105 13.41 -5.26 3.53
C PHE A 105 14.29 -5.36 4.80
N ILE A 106 15.60 -5.23 4.67
CA ILE A 106 16.53 -5.30 5.80
C ILE A 106 16.24 -4.19 6.81
N ILE A 107 16.06 -2.96 6.34
CA ILE A 107 15.72 -1.81 7.20
C ILE A 107 14.41 -2.08 7.96
N THR A 108 13.41 -2.62 7.28
CA THR A 108 12.11 -2.92 7.88
C THR A 108 12.22 -4.03 8.94
N ILE A 109 13.00 -5.10 8.68
CA ILE A 109 13.23 -6.16 9.68
C ILE A 109 13.93 -5.59 10.92
N ILE A 110 14.95 -4.77 10.74
CA ILE A 110 15.64 -4.11 11.85
C ILE A 110 14.67 -3.21 12.63
N ALA A 111 13.80 -2.47 11.94
CA ALA A 111 12.78 -1.63 12.58
C ALA A 111 11.78 -2.46 13.39
N ILE A 112 11.29 -3.57 12.85
CA ILE A 112 10.36 -4.47 13.56
C ILE A 112 11.04 -5.07 14.82
N LEU A 113 12.26 -5.54 14.69
CA LEU A 113 13.02 -6.04 15.85
C LEU A 113 13.21 -4.93 16.90
N GLY A 114 13.54 -3.71 16.46
CA GLY A 114 13.61 -2.55 17.36
C GLY A 114 12.28 -2.26 18.06
N ILE A 115 11.14 -2.30 17.34
CA ILE A 115 9.81 -2.10 17.92
C ILE A 115 9.51 -3.18 18.98
N LEU A 116 9.83 -4.42 18.71
CA LEU A 116 9.50 -5.54 19.61
C LEU A 116 10.36 -5.56 20.87
N PHE A 117 11.67 -5.31 20.77
CA PHE A 117 12.62 -5.49 21.87
C PHE A 117 12.94 -4.21 22.65
N LEU A 118 12.83 -3.03 22.05
CA LEU A 118 13.11 -1.78 22.77
C LEU A 118 11.97 -1.39 23.73
N PRO A 119 12.25 -0.57 24.76
CA PRO A 119 11.24 -0.13 25.72
C PRO A 119 10.18 0.76 25.07
N LEU A 120 8.94 0.50 25.46
CA LEU A 120 7.76 1.28 25.13
C LEU A 120 7.08 1.73 26.42
N ASN A 121 6.91 3.05 26.58
CA ASN A 121 6.14 3.61 27.68
C ASN A 121 4.73 3.95 27.15
N VAL A 122 3.75 3.23 27.63
CA VAL A 122 2.35 3.45 27.27
C VAL A 122 1.79 4.59 28.11
N ILE A 123 1.22 5.58 27.43
CA ILE A 123 0.47 6.68 28.06
C ILE A 123 -1.00 6.41 27.82
N TYR A 124 -1.70 6.12 28.90
CA TYR A 124 -3.15 5.94 28.87
C TYR A 124 -3.82 6.90 29.85
N LYS A 125 -4.61 7.85 29.33
CA LYS A 125 -5.38 8.82 30.10
C LYS A 125 -6.75 8.98 29.44
N GLY A 126 -7.78 8.38 30.04
CA GLY A 126 -9.14 8.44 29.50
C GLY A 126 -9.24 7.81 28.10
N ASP A 127 -9.54 8.61 27.10
CA ASP A 127 -9.62 8.15 25.70
C ASP A 127 -8.27 8.21 24.95
N LEU A 128 -7.27 8.81 25.57
CA LEU A 128 -5.92 8.94 24.98
C LEU A 128 -5.15 7.63 25.16
N LEU A 129 -4.79 7.00 24.05
CA LEU A 129 -3.81 5.91 23.99
C LEU A 129 -2.64 6.37 23.14
N ASP A 130 -1.53 6.69 23.78
CA ASP A 130 -0.32 7.12 23.11
C ASP A 130 0.88 6.32 23.60
N GLY A 131 1.98 6.35 22.87
CA GLY A 131 3.22 5.67 23.21
C GLY A 131 4.40 6.60 23.13
N THR A 132 5.37 6.41 24.04
CA THR A 132 6.64 7.09 24.00
C THR A 132 7.78 6.07 24.21
N GLY A 133 9.01 6.51 23.97
CA GLY A 133 10.19 5.66 24.16
C GLY A 133 10.81 5.19 22.84
N LEU A 134 11.88 4.40 22.97
CA LEU A 134 12.71 4.02 21.81
C LEU A 134 11.92 3.20 20.77
N SER A 135 11.07 2.28 21.21
CA SER A 135 10.22 1.48 20.33
C SER A 135 9.33 2.36 19.45
N TYR A 136 8.68 3.36 20.05
CA TYR A 136 7.83 4.32 19.37
C TYR A 136 8.62 5.20 18.38
N ASN A 137 9.80 5.67 18.79
CA ASN A 137 10.67 6.47 17.93
C ASN A 137 11.14 5.69 16.68
N VAL A 138 11.42 4.39 16.82
CA VAL A 138 11.77 3.53 15.68
C VAL A 138 10.58 3.42 14.70
N ALA A 139 9.36 3.24 15.19
CA ALA A 139 8.17 3.19 14.35
C ALA A 139 7.93 4.51 13.59
N ILE A 140 8.07 5.65 14.28
CA ILE A 140 7.98 6.98 13.65
C ILE A 140 9.09 7.16 12.61
N GLY A 141 10.33 6.82 12.95
CA GLY A 141 11.46 6.93 12.04
C GLY A 141 11.25 6.14 10.75
N HIS A 142 10.72 4.90 10.85
CA HIS A 142 10.36 4.10 9.68
C HIS A 142 9.21 4.71 8.87
N THR A 143 8.23 5.32 9.53
CA THR A 143 7.12 6.01 8.87
C THR A 143 7.61 7.24 8.10
N ILE A 144 8.52 8.04 8.69
CA ILE A 144 9.16 9.19 8.02
C ILE A 144 9.98 8.73 6.81
N LEU A 145 10.73 7.64 6.93
CA LEU A 145 11.48 7.04 5.83
C LEU A 145 10.53 6.65 4.67
N SER A 146 9.43 6.01 4.98
CA SER A 146 8.42 5.60 3.99
C SER A 146 7.79 6.83 3.31
N PHE A 147 7.46 7.86 4.08
CA PHE A 147 6.95 9.12 3.55
C PHE A 147 7.94 9.80 2.60
N SER A 148 9.21 9.88 2.99
CA SER A 148 10.28 10.42 2.15
C SER A 148 10.45 9.61 0.86
N PHE A 149 10.36 8.28 0.95
CA PHE A 149 10.37 7.40 -0.21
C PHE A 149 9.23 7.73 -1.18
N PHE A 150 7.99 7.90 -0.70
CA PHE A 150 6.85 8.22 -1.56
C PHE A 150 7.00 9.59 -2.22
N ILE A 151 7.58 10.58 -1.56
CA ILE A 151 7.88 11.88 -2.18
C ILE A 151 8.88 11.70 -3.31
N ILE A 152 10.02 11.04 -3.05
CA ILE A 152 11.10 10.86 -4.03
C ILE A 152 10.59 10.10 -5.26
N ILE A 153 9.87 9.01 -5.05
CA ILE A 153 9.36 8.20 -6.16
C ILE A 153 8.30 8.97 -6.96
N THR A 154 7.43 9.74 -6.30
CA THR A 154 6.41 10.55 -6.98
C THR A 154 7.07 11.61 -7.88
N ILE A 155 8.09 12.32 -7.38
CA ILE A 155 8.87 13.29 -8.17
C ILE A 155 9.52 12.58 -9.37
N TYR A 156 10.15 11.43 -9.15
CA TYR A 156 10.75 10.63 -10.22
C TYR A 156 9.74 10.26 -11.32
N LEU A 157 8.53 9.85 -10.93
CA LEU A 157 7.46 9.46 -11.87
C LEU A 157 6.94 10.65 -12.68
N VAL A 158 6.81 11.82 -12.06
CA VAL A 158 6.43 13.06 -12.74
C VAL A 158 7.49 13.44 -13.77
N ILE A 159 8.77 13.43 -13.40
CA ILE A 159 9.89 13.73 -14.33
C ILE A 159 9.91 12.75 -15.51
N LYS A 160 9.66 11.48 -15.28
CA LYS A 160 9.61 10.43 -16.31
C LYS A 160 8.30 10.44 -17.12
N LYS A 161 7.39 11.39 -16.89
CA LYS A 161 6.11 11.56 -17.60
C LYS A 161 5.22 10.31 -17.59
N TYR A 162 5.20 9.58 -16.48
CA TYR A 162 4.24 8.48 -16.30
C TYR A 162 2.80 8.98 -16.31
N SER A 163 1.87 8.09 -16.66
CA SER A 163 0.43 8.42 -16.67
C SER A 163 -0.04 8.96 -15.31
N ILE A 164 -0.72 10.10 -15.31
CA ILE A 164 -1.27 10.75 -14.11
C ILE A 164 -2.12 9.77 -13.29
N LYS A 165 -2.92 8.91 -13.94
CA LYS A 165 -3.75 7.91 -13.24
C LYS A 165 -2.96 7.00 -12.31
N LYS A 166 -1.71 6.69 -12.64
CA LYS A 166 -0.81 5.90 -11.80
C LYS A 166 -0.17 6.70 -10.68
N ILE A 167 -0.01 8.02 -10.85
CA ILE A 167 0.66 8.92 -9.89
C ILE A 167 -0.31 9.40 -8.80
N ILE A 168 -1.59 9.62 -9.14
CA ILE A 168 -2.63 10.13 -8.25
C ILE A 168 -2.66 9.42 -6.88
N PRO A 169 -2.65 8.08 -6.78
CA PRO A 169 -2.71 7.41 -5.47
C PRO A 169 -1.57 7.82 -4.54
N TYR A 170 -0.37 8.03 -5.07
CA TYR A 170 0.81 8.41 -4.27
C TYR A 170 0.77 9.87 -3.85
N ILE A 171 0.25 10.76 -4.69
CA ILE A 171 0.00 12.15 -4.31
C ILE A 171 -1.01 12.21 -3.17
N ILE A 172 -2.11 11.46 -3.28
CA ILE A 172 -3.13 11.40 -2.22
C ILE A 172 -2.53 10.81 -0.95
N LEU A 173 -1.71 9.75 -1.05
CA LEU A 173 -1.02 9.17 0.10
C LEU A 173 -0.16 10.20 0.81
N ILE A 174 0.63 11.00 0.09
CA ILE A 174 1.46 12.07 0.65
C ILE A 174 0.60 13.10 1.37
N ILE A 175 -0.51 13.54 0.75
CA ILE A 175 -1.44 14.49 1.35
C ILE A 175 -2.05 13.92 2.63
N LEU A 176 -2.48 12.64 2.62
CA LEU A 176 -3.05 11.98 3.80
C LEU A 176 -2.02 11.85 4.94
N TYR A 177 -0.75 11.57 4.64
CA TYR A 177 0.30 11.59 5.65
C TYR A 177 0.47 12.98 6.27
N LEU A 178 0.48 14.05 5.46
CA LEU A 178 0.59 15.42 5.96
C LEU A 178 -0.62 15.80 6.83
N VAL A 179 -1.83 15.50 6.35
CA VAL A 179 -3.07 15.71 7.12
C VAL A 179 -3.03 14.90 8.42
N GLY A 180 -2.58 13.65 8.37
CA GLY A 180 -2.41 12.80 9.54
C GLY A 180 -1.46 13.39 10.57
N PHE A 181 -0.32 13.93 10.15
CA PHE A 181 0.63 14.64 11.04
C PHE A 181 -0.03 15.85 11.71
N ILE A 182 -0.76 16.66 10.95
CA ILE A 182 -1.46 17.83 11.48
C ILE A 182 -2.54 17.40 12.48
N VAL A 183 -3.40 16.45 12.07
CA VAL A 183 -4.50 15.95 12.93
C VAL A 183 -3.95 15.37 14.23
N ARG A 184 -2.88 14.57 14.17
CA ARG A 184 -2.27 13.97 15.37
C ARG A 184 -1.65 15.01 16.32
N SER A 185 -1.20 16.14 15.78
CA SER A 185 -0.67 17.23 16.61
C SER A 185 -1.74 17.88 17.48
N TYR A 186 -2.99 17.95 16.99
CA TYR A 186 -4.12 18.54 17.68
C TYR A 186 -4.99 17.51 18.43
N TYR A 187 -5.15 16.32 17.85
CA TYR A 187 -6.07 15.27 18.32
C TYR A 187 -5.34 13.94 18.49
N LYS A 188 -4.57 13.83 19.55
CA LYS A 188 -3.77 12.63 19.88
C LYS A 188 -4.61 11.36 20.11
N GLU A 189 -5.90 11.55 20.37
CA GLU A 189 -6.86 10.48 20.67
C GLU A 189 -7.38 9.76 19.42
N LEU A 190 -7.20 10.37 18.23
CA LEU A 190 -7.73 9.81 17.00
C LEU A 190 -6.77 8.77 16.41
N ILE A 191 -7.31 7.57 16.21
CA ILE A 191 -6.65 6.49 15.49
C ILE A 191 -7.22 6.50 14.07
N PHE A 192 -6.47 7.00 13.09
CA PHE A 192 -6.95 7.22 11.73
C PHE A 192 -6.14 6.49 10.66
N GLU A 193 -5.00 5.93 11.02
CA GLU A 193 -4.06 5.32 10.08
C GLU A 193 -4.71 4.21 9.25
N GLY A 194 -5.52 3.35 9.88
CA GLY A 194 -6.23 2.28 9.19
C GLY A 194 -7.27 2.79 8.19
N PHE A 195 -7.95 3.89 8.51
CA PHE A 195 -8.85 4.56 7.57
C PHE A 195 -8.08 5.11 6.36
N PHE A 196 -6.97 5.79 6.57
CA PHE A 196 -6.17 6.35 5.49
C PHE A 196 -5.64 5.27 4.55
N TYR A 197 -5.11 4.17 5.10
CA TYR A 197 -4.67 3.05 4.29
C TYR A 197 -5.83 2.37 3.54
N SER A 198 -6.97 2.17 4.17
CA SER A 198 -8.15 1.59 3.51
C SER A 198 -8.63 2.47 2.36
N TYR A 199 -8.65 3.78 2.57
CA TYR A 199 -9.07 4.75 1.55
C TYR A 199 -8.10 4.80 0.37
N ILE A 200 -6.78 4.82 0.62
CA ILE A 200 -5.80 4.83 -0.47
C ILE A 200 -5.80 3.52 -1.27
N LEU A 201 -5.97 2.38 -0.62
CA LEU A 201 -6.11 1.10 -1.30
C LEU A 201 -7.38 1.07 -2.17
N PHE A 202 -8.48 1.64 -1.71
CA PHE A 202 -9.69 1.76 -2.50
C PHE A 202 -9.47 2.65 -3.75
N ILE A 203 -8.72 3.74 -3.63
CA ILE A 203 -8.33 4.58 -4.79
C ILE A 203 -7.42 3.80 -5.73
N MET A 204 -6.41 3.08 -5.20
CA MET A 204 -5.52 2.24 -6.02
C MET A 204 -6.29 1.18 -6.79
N TYR A 205 -7.30 0.56 -6.19
CA TYR A 205 -8.17 -0.38 -6.88
C TYR A 205 -8.83 0.26 -8.11
N ASN A 206 -9.45 1.42 -7.94
CA ASN A 206 -10.19 2.07 -9.02
C ASN A 206 -9.26 2.65 -10.12
N THR A 207 -8.03 3.03 -9.78
CA THR A 207 -7.12 3.70 -10.73
C THR A 207 -6.14 2.75 -11.41
N ILE A 208 -5.67 1.72 -10.71
CA ILE A 208 -4.58 0.84 -11.16
C ILE A 208 -5.01 -0.61 -11.25
N GLU A 209 -5.67 -1.13 -10.22
CA GLU A 209 -5.91 -2.57 -10.04
C GLU A 209 -7.27 -3.04 -10.56
N ASN A 210 -8.13 -2.14 -11.05
CA ASN A 210 -9.45 -2.53 -11.56
C ASN A 210 -9.31 -3.64 -12.63
N PRO A 211 -9.85 -4.86 -12.38
CA PRO A 211 -9.71 -5.99 -13.29
C PRO A 211 -10.28 -5.71 -14.69
N ASP A 212 -11.40 -5.01 -14.77
CA ASP A 212 -12.05 -4.68 -16.04
C ASP A 212 -11.14 -3.81 -16.94
N VAL A 213 -10.44 -2.84 -16.33
CA VAL A 213 -9.48 -1.97 -17.04
C VAL A 213 -8.22 -2.75 -17.44
N LYS A 214 -7.74 -3.66 -16.59
CA LYS A 214 -6.58 -4.51 -16.91
C LYS A 214 -6.90 -5.49 -18.02
N MET A 215 -8.04 -6.16 -17.95
CA MET A 215 -8.49 -7.08 -18.99
C MET A 215 -8.74 -6.39 -20.33
N ALA A 216 -9.36 -5.20 -20.33
CA ALA A 216 -9.54 -4.42 -21.54
C ALA A 216 -8.22 -4.01 -22.21
N LYS A 217 -7.21 -3.64 -21.42
CA LYS A 217 -5.87 -3.34 -21.94
C LYS A 217 -5.16 -4.56 -22.49
N GLU A 218 -5.25 -5.70 -21.83
CA GLU A 218 -4.68 -6.95 -22.29
C GLU A 218 -5.31 -7.39 -23.61
N LEU A 219 -6.65 -7.32 -23.72
CA LEU A 219 -7.38 -7.61 -24.95
C LEU A 219 -7.00 -6.67 -26.10
N ALA A 220 -6.86 -5.37 -25.80
CA ALA A 220 -6.42 -4.39 -26.81
C ALA A 220 -5.01 -4.70 -27.31
N PHE A 221 -4.09 -5.04 -26.40
CA PHE A 221 -2.72 -5.43 -26.76
C PHE A 221 -2.67 -6.70 -27.61
N GLN A 222 -3.45 -7.73 -27.25
CA GLN A 222 -3.53 -8.97 -28.04
C GLN A 222 -4.11 -8.72 -29.43
N LYS A 223 -5.12 -7.83 -29.58
CA LYS A 223 -5.65 -7.42 -30.88
C LYS A 223 -4.58 -6.73 -31.74
N GLU A 224 -3.78 -5.85 -31.14
CA GLU A 224 -2.71 -5.14 -31.86
C GLU A 224 -1.66 -6.12 -32.36
N LEU A 225 -1.21 -7.07 -31.54
CA LEU A 225 -0.29 -8.14 -31.94
C LEU A 225 -0.85 -9.01 -33.06
N ALA A 226 -2.11 -9.39 -32.97
CA ALA A 226 -2.77 -10.18 -34.01
C ALA A 226 -2.85 -9.42 -35.36
N LEU A 227 -3.14 -8.11 -35.29
CA LEU A 227 -3.16 -7.25 -36.48
C LEU A 227 -1.76 -7.11 -37.11
N GLU A 228 -0.73 -6.91 -36.29
CA GLU A 228 0.66 -6.88 -36.80
C GLU A 228 1.08 -8.21 -37.47
N ALA A 229 0.74 -9.34 -36.84
CA ALA A 229 1.02 -10.64 -37.42
C ALA A 229 0.27 -10.86 -38.76
N SER A 230 -1.00 -10.45 -38.82
CA SER A 230 -1.79 -10.53 -40.06
C SER A 230 -1.20 -9.65 -41.16
N ASN A 231 -0.81 -8.42 -40.84
CA ASN A 231 -0.18 -7.49 -41.83
C ASN A 231 1.15 -8.04 -42.36
N LYS A 232 2.00 -8.64 -41.47
CA LYS A 232 3.24 -9.29 -41.91
C LYS A 232 2.97 -10.45 -42.86
N THR A 233 1.96 -11.28 -42.57
CA THR A 233 1.57 -12.41 -43.44
C THR A 233 1.06 -11.90 -44.80
N LEU A 234 0.26 -10.85 -44.81
CA LEU A 234 -0.26 -10.23 -46.03
C LEU A 234 0.89 -9.68 -46.91
N ASN A 235 1.86 -8.99 -46.31
CA ASN A 235 3.02 -8.47 -47.00
C ASN A 235 3.87 -9.61 -47.63
N LEU A 236 4.08 -10.72 -46.89
CA LEU A 236 4.76 -11.91 -47.40
C LEU A 236 4.04 -12.54 -48.59
N ILE A 237 2.72 -12.60 -48.56
CA ILE A 237 1.91 -13.11 -49.66
C ILE A 237 2.06 -12.21 -50.90
N CYS A 238 1.99 -10.88 -50.73
CA CYS A 238 2.20 -9.92 -51.81
C CYS A 238 3.61 -10.03 -52.45
N ASP A 239 4.64 -10.22 -51.61
CA ASP A 239 6.01 -10.39 -52.08
C ASP A 239 6.18 -11.70 -52.87
N ILE A 240 5.57 -12.79 -52.44
CA ILE A 240 5.56 -14.07 -53.16
C ILE A 240 4.82 -13.93 -54.49
N GLU A 241 3.65 -13.28 -54.51
CA GLU A 241 2.92 -13.04 -55.76
C GLU A 241 3.71 -12.22 -56.78
N ASN A 242 4.39 -11.20 -56.30
CA ASN A 242 5.24 -10.36 -57.16
C ASN A 242 6.44 -11.13 -57.75
N ASN A 243 7.06 -12.01 -56.95
CA ASN A 243 8.19 -12.84 -57.40
C ASN A 243 7.74 -13.96 -58.34
N LEU A 244 6.47 -14.38 -58.33
CA LEU A 244 5.94 -15.37 -59.28
C LEU A 244 5.53 -14.76 -60.62
N LYS A 245 5.33 -13.45 -60.68
CA LYS A 245 4.94 -12.72 -61.89
C LYS A 245 6.16 -12.16 -62.67
N SER A 246 7.34 -12.19 -62.07
CA SER A 246 8.62 -11.79 -62.67
C SER A 246 9.31 -12.99 -63.30
#